data_7e524b5ef3dbaa1817df0f429b1284b6
#
_entry.id   7e524b5ef3dbaa1817df0f429b1284b6
#
_cell.length_a   1.000
_cell.length_b   1.000
_cell.length_c   1.000
_cell.angle_alpha   90.00
_cell.angle_beta   90.00
_cell.angle_gamma   90.00
#
_symmetry.space_group_name_H-M   'P 1'
#
loop_
_entity.id
_entity.type
_entity.pdbx_description
1 polymer ?
#
loop_
_entity_poly.entity_id
_entity_poly.type
_entity_poly.pdbx_seq_one_letter_code
_entity_poly.pdbx_strand_id
1 'polypeptide(L)'
;MSANDFVSSIKVIPFSQQAVYEKLSDLNNLRDVKEKLSAPGAEERLQQLANDNNQGRIAKHFTNLKEKLEKVTFDTDTITFGGSPMGDISLCIVEREAPKTIKFEGKGTPVAATLWIQLLPVDENSCKMRITLRAELNFFIRQMASKPLQEGVEKMADVLASIPYNQIG
;
A
#
# COMPACT_ATOMS: atom_id res chain seq x y z
N MET A 1 10.32 3.31 26.28
CA MET A 1 10.48 2.92 24.87
C MET A 1 10.33 4.15 24.00
N SER A 2 11.19 4.30 23.01
CA SER A 2 11.09 5.41 22.08
C SER A 2 10.35 4.97 20.81
N ALA A 3 9.53 5.85 20.27
CA ALA A 3 8.89 5.63 18.98
C ALA A 3 9.90 5.88 17.88
N ASN A 4 9.86 5.04 16.85
CA ASN A 4 10.71 5.15 15.66
C ASN A 4 9.83 5.33 14.44
N ASP A 5 10.17 6.31 13.62
CA ASP A 5 9.44 6.62 12.40
C ASP A 5 10.18 6.04 11.18
N PHE A 6 9.44 5.32 10.36
CA PHE A 6 9.90 4.79 9.09
C PHE A 6 9.08 5.46 7.99
N VAL A 7 9.75 6.21 7.13
CA VAL A 7 9.09 7.06 6.14
C VAL A 7 9.48 6.60 4.75
N SER A 8 8.48 6.39 3.90
CA SER A 8 8.73 6.04 2.51
C SER A 8 9.26 7.24 1.73
N SER A 9 9.87 6.99 0.58
CA SER A 9 10.10 8.06 -0.37
C SER A 9 8.75 8.57 -0.90
N ILE A 10 8.76 9.80 -1.44
CA ILE A 10 7.56 10.39 -2.02
C ILE A 10 7.29 9.74 -3.37
N LYS A 11 6.08 9.22 -3.56
CA LYS A 11 5.66 8.61 -4.82
C LYS A 11 4.66 9.52 -5.51
N VAL A 12 4.90 9.79 -6.79
CA VAL A 12 3.93 10.53 -7.62
C VAL A 12 2.94 9.53 -8.21
N ILE A 13 1.66 9.83 -8.04
CA ILE A 13 0.58 8.98 -8.55
C ILE A 13 -0.15 9.75 -9.65
N PRO A 14 -0.29 9.18 -10.87
CA PRO A 14 -0.91 9.89 -12.00
C PRO A 14 -2.44 9.90 -11.94
N PHE A 15 -2.99 10.16 -10.77
CA PHE A 15 -4.42 10.29 -10.49
C PHE A 15 -4.62 11.38 -9.45
N SER A 16 -5.78 12.02 -9.46
CA SER A 16 -6.04 13.12 -8.53
C SER A 16 -6.00 12.67 -7.07
N GLN A 17 -5.66 13.60 -6.19
CA GLN A 17 -5.68 13.36 -4.74
C GLN A 17 -7.03 12.80 -4.28
N GLN A 18 -8.13 13.37 -4.78
CA GLN A 18 -9.47 12.94 -4.41
C GLN A 18 -9.74 11.50 -4.85
N ALA A 19 -9.39 11.15 -6.09
CA ALA A 19 -9.60 9.80 -6.60
C ALA A 19 -8.81 8.76 -5.82
N VAL A 20 -7.55 9.04 -5.52
CA VAL A 20 -6.71 8.14 -4.72
C VAL A 20 -7.25 8.00 -3.31
N TYR A 21 -7.61 9.13 -2.69
CA TYR A 21 -8.16 9.10 -1.33
C TYR A 21 -9.43 8.26 -1.24
N GLU A 22 -10.38 8.47 -2.16
CA GLU A 22 -11.64 7.72 -2.16
C GLU A 22 -11.42 6.21 -2.24
N LYS A 23 -10.43 5.77 -3.02
CA LYS A 23 -10.15 4.35 -3.16
C LYS A 23 -9.40 3.78 -1.95
N LEU A 24 -8.48 4.53 -1.36
CA LEU A 24 -7.72 4.08 -0.20
C LEU A 24 -8.51 4.16 1.10
N SER A 25 -9.53 5.02 1.18
CA SER A 25 -10.34 5.17 2.38
C SER A 25 -11.34 4.04 2.59
N ASP A 26 -11.58 3.23 1.55
CA ASP A 26 -12.35 1.99 1.63
C ASP A 26 -11.51 0.86 1.05
N LEU A 27 -11.00 0.01 1.92
CA LEU A 27 -10.06 -1.04 1.54
C LEU A 27 -10.71 -2.18 0.74
N ASN A 28 -12.03 -2.23 0.64
CA ASN A 28 -12.72 -3.13 -0.28
C ASN A 28 -12.30 -2.86 -1.73
N ASN A 29 -11.98 -1.61 -2.06
CA ASN A 29 -11.46 -1.26 -3.38
C ASN A 29 -10.14 -1.97 -3.68
N LEU A 30 -9.26 -2.09 -2.68
CA LEU A 30 -7.99 -2.81 -2.83
C LEU A 30 -8.21 -4.31 -2.92
N ARG A 31 -9.20 -4.85 -2.23
CA ARG A 31 -9.59 -6.25 -2.36
C ARG A 31 -10.05 -6.54 -3.78
N ASP A 32 -10.84 -5.64 -4.37
CA ASP A 32 -11.29 -5.78 -5.75
C ASP A 32 -10.13 -5.77 -6.74
N VAL A 33 -9.12 -4.93 -6.51
CA VAL A 33 -7.89 -4.93 -7.32
C VAL A 33 -7.20 -6.29 -7.22
N LYS A 34 -7.04 -6.81 -6.02
CA LYS A 34 -6.42 -8.11 -5.80
C LYS A 34 -7.18 -9.22 -6.52
N GLU A 35 -8.51 -9.23 -6.44
CA GLU A 35 -9.35 -10.20 -7.11
C GLU A 35 -9.22 -10.12 -8.62
N LYS A 36 -9.20 -8.92 -9.19
CA LYS A 36 -9.01 -8.71 -10.63
C LYS A 36 -7.65 -9.20 -11.11
N LEU A 37 -6.61 -9.00 -10.32
CA LEU A 37 -5.27 -9.47 -10.63
C LEU A 37 -5.16 -10.98 -10.61
N SER A 38 -5.97 -11.63 -9.77
CA SER A 38 -5.99 -13.08 -9.62
C SER A 38 -7.03 -13.76 -10.52
N ALA A 39 -7.83 -12.98 -11.25
CA ALA A 39 -8.91 -13.53 -12.07
C ALA A 39 -8.36 -14.30 -13.28
N PRO A 40 -9.08 -15.35 -13.74
CA PRO A 40 -8.71 -16.04 -14.98
C PRO A 40 -8.67 -15.06 -16.16
N GLY A 41 -7.62 -15.15 -16.96
CA GLY A 41 -7.43 -14.28 -18.13
C GLY A 41 -6.74 -12.95 -17.83
N ALA A 42 -6.42 -12.65 -16.57
CA ALA A 42 -5.70 -11.43 -16.23
C ALA A 42 -4.31 -11.39 -16.87
N GLU A 43 -3.61 -12.51 -16.88
CA GLU A 43 -2.29 -12.62 -17.51
C GLU A 43 -2.37 -12.43 -19.03
N GLU A 44 -3.43 -12.98 -19.64
CA GLU A 44 -3.64 -12.84 -21.10
C GLU A 44 -3.89 -11.38 -21.50
N ARG A 45 -4.67 -10.66 -20.70
CA ARG A 45 -4.90 -9.23 -20.92
C ARG A 45 -3.59 -8.45 -20.81
N LEU A 46 -2.75 -8.83 -19.88
CA LEU A 46 -1.44 -8.22 -19.67
C LEU A 46 -0.52 -8.47 -20.85
N GLN A 47 -0.51 -9.69 -21.40
CA GLN A 47 0.29 -10.02 -22.56
C GLN A 47 -0.16 -9.25 -23.79
N GLN A 48 -1.46 -9.04 -23.96
CA GLN A 48 -1.98 -8.20 -25.03
C GLN A 48 -1.53 -6.75 -24.90
N LEU A 49 -1.52 -6.24 -23.67
CA LEU A 49 -1.02 -4.90 -23.39
C LEU A 49 0.49 -4.81 -23.58
N ALA A 50 1.23 -5.89 -23.28
CA ALA A 50 2.68 -5.94 -23.43
C ALA A 50 3.15 -5.91 -24.88
N ASN A 51 2.28 -6.21 -25.83
CA ASN A 51 2.62 -6.17 -27.25
C ASN A 51 2.50 -4.76 -27.88
N ASP A 52 1.94 -3.81 -27.14
CA ASP A 52 1.88 -2.41 -27.54
C ASP A 52 3.06 -1.62 -26.95
N ASN A 53 3.44 -0.53 -27.59
CA ASN A 53 4.62 0.28 -27.24
C ASN A 53 4.77 0.55 -25.73
N ASN A 54 5.92 0.21 -25.16
CA ASN A 54 6.28 0.39 -23.75
C ASN A 54 5.47 -0.44 -22.74
N GLN A 55 4.66 -1.35 -23.20
CA GLN A 55 3.75 -2.11 -22.35
C GLN A 55 4.45 -3.23 -21.56
N GLY A 56 5.68 -3.57 -21.93
CA GLY A 56 6.46 -4.53 -21.16
C GLY A 56 6.71 -4.10 -19.72
N ARG A 57 6.85 -2.80 -19.49
CA ARG A 57 6.98 -2.23 -18.14
C ARG A 57 5.69 -2.41 -17.34
N ILE A 58 4.54 -2.17 -17.97
CA ILE A 58 3.23 -2.29 -17.32
C ILE A 58 2.97 -3.74 -16.95
N ALA A 59 3.26 -4.68 -17.85
CA ALA A 59 3.10 -6.11 -17.57
C ALA A 59 3.98 -6.55 -16.41
N LYS A 60 5.23 -6.10 -16.35
CA LYS A 60 6.17 -6.41 -15.27
C LYS A 60 5.71 -5.82 -13.94
N HIS A 61 5.26 -4.57 -13.94
CA HIS A 61 4.70 -3.91 -12.76
C HIS A 61 3.49 -4.67 -12.22
N PHE A 62 2.64 -5.13 -13.10
CA PHE A 62 1.42 -5.84 -12.77
C PHE A 62 1.73 -7.19 -12.12
N THR A 63 2.68 -7.93 -12.68
CA THR A 63 3.13 -9.21 -12.12
C THR A 63 3.73 -9.01 -10.72
N ASN A 64 4.55 -7.98 -10.56
CA ASN A 64 5.12 -7.62 -9.25
C ASN A 64 4.04 -7.22 -8.25
N LEU A 65 3.05 -6.46 -8.69
CA LEU A 65 1.93 -6.06 -7.85
C LEU A 65 1.14 -7.29 -7.37
N LYS A 66 0.85 -8.21 -8.28
CA LYS A 66 0.16 -9.47 -7.94
C LYS A 66 0.91 -10.25 -6.87
N GLU A 67 2.22 -10.44 -7.06
CA GLU A 67 3.06 -11.15 -6.10
C GLU A 67 3.06 -10.49 -4.73
N LYS A 68 3.17 -9.17 -4.70
CA LYS A 68 3.17 -8.41 -3.45
C LYS A 68 1.83 -8.48 -2.72
N LEU A 69 0.73 -8.58 -3.45
CA LEU A 69 -0.61 -8.63 -2.87
C LEU A 69 -1.04 -10.03 -2.44
N GLU A 70 -0.35 -11.09 -2.84
CA GLU A 70 -0.73 -12.46 -2.49
C GLU A 70 -0.80 -12.70 -0.99
N LYS A 71 0.09 -12.07 -0.22
CA LYS A 71 0.18 -12.23 1.23
C LYS A 71 -0.59 -11.16 2.01
N VAL A 72 -1.32 -10.31 1.30
CA VAL A 72 -2.07 -9.21 1.92
C VAL A 72 -3.56 -9.46 1.72
N THR A 73 -4.33 -9.32 2.79
CA THR A 73 -5.78 -9.40 2.73
C THR A 73 -6.39 -8.07 3.14
N PHE A 74 -7.54 -7.74 2.55
CA PHE A 74 -8.21 -6.46 2.77
C PHE A 74 -9.66 -6.69 3.21
N ASP A 75 -10.06 -6.00 4.26
CA ASP A 75 -11.45 -5.80 4.63
C ASP A 75 -11.78 -4.31 4.48
N THR A 76 -12.99 -3.90 4.80
CA THR A 76 -13.42 -2.51 4.66
C THR A 76 -12.46 -1.52 5.32
N ASP A 77 -11.99 -1.83 6.54
CA ASP A 77 -11.16 -0.96 7.34
C ASP A 77 -9.83 -1.58 7.77
N THR A 78 -9.52 -2.80 7.32
CA THR A 78 -8.37 -3.54 7.84
C THR A 78 -7.52 -4.10 6.71
N ILE A 79 -6.19 -3.90 6.83
CA ILE A 79 -5.19 -4.57 5.99
C ILE A 79 -4.47 -5.57 6.87
N THR A 80 -4.37 -6.82 6.41
CA THR A 80 -3.61 -7.85 7.11
C THR A 80 -2.47 -8.34 6.23
N PHE A 81 -1.25 -8.26 6.77
CA PHE A 81 -0.03 -8.73 6.12
C PHE A 81 0.33 -10.10 6.68
N GLY A 82 0.25 -11.14 5.85
CA GLY A 82 0.61 -12.49 6.23
C GLY A 82 2.08 -12.79 5.92
N GLY A 83 2.61 -13.81 6.57
CA GLY A 83 3.95 -14.32 6.30
C GLY A 83 5.09 -13.45 6.79
N SER A 84 4.83 -12.50 7.67
CA SER A 84 5.87 -11.71 8.33
C SER A 84 6.64 -12.59 9.32
N PRO A 85 7.96 -12.36 9.50
CA PRO A 85 8.72 -13.04 10.56
C PRO A 85 8.13 -12.83 11.96
N MET A 86 7.35 -11.77 12.16
CA MET A 86 6.68 -11.45 13.42
C MET A 86 5.24 -11.97 13.49
N GLY A 87 4.82 -12.81 12.52
CA GLY A 87 3.45 -13.30 12.40
C GLY A 87 2.60 -12.37 11.54
N ASP A 88 1.30 -12.61 11.52
CA ASP A 88 0.37 -11.77 10.76
C ASP A 88 0.23 -10.42 11.44
N ILE A 89 0.30 -9.36 10.64
CA ILE A 89 0.19 -7.97 11.12
C ILE A 89 -1.05 -7.36 10.50
N SER A 90 -1.97 -6.89 11.34
CA SER A 90 -3.19 -6.21 10.89
C SER A 90 -3.14 -4.73 11.25
N LEU A 91 -3.51 -3.90 10.28
CA LEU A 91 -3.63 -2.45 10.45
C LEU A 91 -5.07 -2.05 10.17
N CYS A 92 -5.68 -1.33 11.10
CA CYS A 92 -7.08 -0.93 11.03
C CYS A 92 -7.18 0.59 10.89
N ILE A 93 -8.02 1.07 9.97
CA ILE A 93 -8.27 2.51 9.81
C ILE A 93 -8.99 3.01 11.05
N VAL A 94 -8.42 4.02 11.70
CA VAL A 94 -8.99 4.64 12.90
C VAL A 94 -9.37 6.10 12.67
N GLU A 95 -8.82 6.74 11.65
CA GLU A 95 -9.10 8.14 11.35
C GLU A 95 -8.97 8.38 9.86
N ARG A 96 -9.90 9.16 9.32
CA ARG A 96 -9.89 9.60 7.93
C ARG A 96 -10.01 11.12 7.89
N GLU A 97 -8.98 11.77 7.33
CA GLU A 97 -8.98 13.22 7.11
C GLU A 97 -8.97 13.48 5.61
N ALA A 98 -10.16 13.60 5.05
CA ALA A 98 -10.33 13.73 3.60
C ALA A 98 -9.84 15.08 3.09
N PRO A 99 -9.18 15.15 1.96
CA PRO A 99 -8.61 14.07 1.16
C PRO A 99 -7.11 13.85 1.42
N LYS A 100 -6.62 14.20 2.60
CA LYS A 100 -5.20 14.36 2.92
C LYS A 100 -4.57 13.14 3.57
N THR A 101 -5.25 12.53 4.55
CA THR A 101 -4.60 11.56 5.42
C THR A 101 -5.55 10.45 5.82
N ILE A 102 -5.02 9.22 5.82
CA ILE A 102 -5.69 8.05 6.38
C ILE A 102 -4.76 7.48 7.46
N LYS A 103 -5.28 7.36 8.67
CA LYS A 103 -4.51 6.86 9.81
C LYS A 103 -4.93 5.43 10.16
N PHE A 104 -3.96 4.57 10.35
CA PHE A 104 -4.16 3.17 10.74
C PHE A 104 -3.48 2.90 12.07
N GLU A 105 -4.07 2.01 12.86
CA GLU A 105 -3.42 1.48 14.06
C GLU A 105 -3.28 -0.03 13.98
N GLY A 106 -2.19 -0.55 14.53
CA GLY A 106 -1.93 -1.98 14.57
C GLY A 106 -2.91 -2.71 15.50
N LYS A 107 -3.37 -3.87 15.06
CA LYS A 107 -4.20 -4.78 15.84
C LYS A 107 -3.47 -6.11 15.96
N GLY A 108 -3.32 -6.61 17.20
CA GLY A 108 -2.63 -7.87 17.42
C GLY A 108 -1.14 -7.86 17.08
N THR A 109 -0.55 -6.68 16.97
CA THR A 109 0.88 -6.53 16.72
C THR A 109 1.66 -6.70 18.02
N PRO A 110 2.90 -7.23 17.95
CA PRO A 110 3.72 -7.38 19.17
C PRO A 110 4.18 -6.05 19.75
N VAL A 111 4.12 -4.96 18.97
CA VAL A 111 4.47 -3.61 19.40
C VAL A 111 3.39 -2.64 18.94
N ALA A 112 3.25 -1.52 19.64
CA ALA A 112 2.31 -0.48 19.23
C ALA A 112 2.80 0.12 17.91
N ALA A 113 1.92 0.22 16.93
CA ALA A 113 2.25 0.72 15.62
C ALA A 113 1.12 1.62 15.10
N THR A 114 1.51 2.71 14.46
CA THR A 114 0.58 3.64 13.79
C THR A 114 1.13 3.92 12.39
N LEU A 115 0.25 3.91 11.40
CA LEU A 115 0.64 4.16 10.03
C LEU A 115 -0.22 5.27 9.46
N TRP A 116 0.40 6.18 8.72
CA TRP A 116 -0.30 7.26 8.01
C TRP A 116 -0.02 7.14 6.52
N ILE A 117 -1.08 7.21 5.72
CA ILE A 117 -0.97 7.45 4.28
C ILE A 117 -1.29 8.92 4.08
N GLN A 118 -0.32 9.67 3.57
CA GLN A 118 -0.42 11.11 3.38
C GLN A 118 -0.45 11.42 1.89
N LEU A 119 -1.44 12.22 1.47
CA LEU A 119 -1.64 12.60 0.07
C LEU A 119 -1.60 14.12 -0.07
N LEU A 120 -0.84 14.60 -1.07
CA LEU A 120 -0.77 16.02 -1.41
C LEU A 120 -1.05 16.18 -2.90
N PRO A 121 -1.84 17.19 -3.29
CA PRO A 121 -2.09 17.40 -4.72
C PRO A 121 -0.85 17.95 -5.42
N VAL A 122 -0.60 17.47 -6.63
CA VAL A 122 0.39 18.05 -7.54
C VAL A 122 -0.34 18.95 -8.54
N ASP A 123 -1.39 18.41 -9.16
CA ASP A 123 -2.31 19.11 -10.04
C ASP A 123 -3.67 18.42 -10.01
N GLU A 124 -4.58 18.78 -10.93
CA GLU A 124 -5.92 18.21 -10.98
C GLU A 124 -5.94 16.71 -11.25
N ASN A 125 -4.89 16.18 -11.87
CA ASN A 125 -4.82 14.81 -12.34
C ASN A 125 -3.68 13.99 -11.72
N SER A 126 -2.98 14.53 -10.74
CA SER A 126 -1.89 13.81 -10.09
C SER A 126 -1.72 14.24 -8.64
N CYS A 127 -1.15 13.36 -7.84
CA CYS A 127 -0.86 13.65 -6.44
C CYS A 127 0.45 12.98 -6.02
N LYS A 128 0.92 13.37 -4.84
CA LYS A 128 2.07 12.74 -4.18
C LYS A 128 1.59 11.98 -2.97
N MET A 129 2.22 10.85 -2.72
CA MET A 129 1.92 10.00 -1.57
C MET A 129 3.20 9.73 -0.77
N ARG A 130 3.05 9.72 0.54
CA ARG A 130 4.09 9.29 1.46
C ARG A 130 3.44 8.42 2.54
N ILE A 131 4.11 7.34 2.92
CA ILE A 131 3.68 6.49 4.00
C ILE A 131 4.62 6.68 5.17
N THR A 132 4.09 6.88 6.36
CA THR A 132 4.85 6.97 7.60
C THR A 132 4.36 5.90 8.56
N LEU A 133 5.28 5.07 9.03
CA LEU A 133 5.01 4.08 10.06
C LEU A 133 5.73 4.48 11.34
N ARG A 134 5.00 4.61 12.43
CA ARG A 134 5.57 4.82 13.76
C ARG A 134 5.39 3.55 14.58
N ALA A 135 6.48 2.99 15.06
CA ALA A 135 6.46 1.79 15.88
C ALA A 135 7.24 2.03 17.17
N GLU A 136 6.68 1.57 18.29
CA GLU A 136 7.37 1.61 19.58
C GLU A 136 8.26 0.39 19.69
N LEU A 137 9.57 0.58 19.52
CA LEU A 137 10.54 -0.50 19.50
C LEU A 137 11.52 -0.33 20.66
N ASN A 138 11.79 -1.43 21.39
CA ASN A 138 12.91 -1.43 22.30
C ASN A 138 14.22 -1.56 21.52
N PHE A 139 15.34 -1.41 22.20
CA PHE A 139 16.66 -1.40 21.57
C PHE A 139 16.92 -2.65 20.72
N PHE A 140 16.61 -3.83 21.26
CA PHE A 140 16.87 -5.10 20.59
C PHE A 140 16.00 -5.27 19.34
N ILE A 141 14.70 -5.00 19.48
CA ILE A 141 13.76 -5.12 18.36
C ILE A 141 14.12 -4.12 17.27
N ARG A 142 14.53 -2.90 17.66
CA ARG A 142 14.91 -1.87 16.69
C ARG A 142 16.08 -2.31 15.81
N GLN A 143 17.10 -2.94 16.42
CA GLN A 143 18.25 -3.43 15.65
C GLN A 143 17.86 -4.49 14.62
N MET A 144 16.92 -5.36 14.96
CA MET A 144 16.50 -6.44 14.08
C MET A 144 15.42 -6.02 13.07
N ALA A 145 14.56 -5.09 13.47
CA ALA A 145 13.35 -4.78 12.71
C ALA A 145 13.45 -3.50 11.88
N SER A 146 14.40 -2.60 12.15
CA SER A 146 14.46 -1.30 11.47
C SER A 146 14.59 -1.44 9.94
N LYS A 147 15.49 -2.28 9.47
CA LYS A 147 15.67 -2.46 8.04
C LYS A 147 14.46 -3.13 7.37
N PRO A 148 13.93 -4.25 7.90
CA PRO A 148 12.72 -4.84 7.33
C PRO A 148 11.52 -3.90 7.35
N LEU A 149 11.36 -3.09 8.40
CA LEU A 149 10.24 -2.14 8.49
C LEU A 149 10.40 -1.01 7.48
N GLN A 150 11.60 -0.47 7.32
CA GLN A 150 11.86 0.57 6.31
C GLN A 150 11.62 0.04 4.90
N GLU A 151 12.09 -1.16 4.60
CA GLU A 151 11.85 -1.81 3.31
C GLU A 151 10.36 -2.11 3.10
N GLY A 152 9.66 -2.53 4.15
CA GLY A 152 8.23 -2.81 4.10
C GLY A 152 7.42 -1.56 3.78
N VAL A 153 7.76 -0.43 4.40
CA VAL A 153 7.10 0.86 4.14
C VAL A 153 7.34 1.30 2.69
N GLU A 154 8.57 1.15 2.19
CA GLU A 154 8.88 1.46 0.78
C GLU A 154 8.11 0.57 -0.18
N LYS A 155 8.06 -0.73 0.08
CA LYS A 155 7.31 -1.67 -0.75
C LYS A 155 5.82 -1.37 -0.76
N MET A 156 5.27 -1.02 0.40
CA MET A 156 3.86 -0.62 0.51
C MET A 156 3.59 0.63 -0.34
N ALA A 157 4.47 1.62 -0.28
CA ALA A 157 4.34 2.83 -1.08
C ALA A 157 4.41 2.52 -2.58
N ASP A 158 5.32 1.63 -2.99
CA ASP A 158 5.42 1.19 -4.38
C ASP A 158 4.14 0.49 -4.85
N VAL A 159 3.59 -0.40 -4.02
CA VAL A 159 2.35 -1.11 -4.34
C VAL A 159 1.20 -0.13 -4.50
N LEU A 160 1.03 0.77 -3.54
CA LEU A 160 -0.09 1.72 -3.57
C LEU A 160 0.06 2.73 -4.71
N ALA A 161 1.29 3.10 -5.07
CA ALA A 161 1.53 3.99 -6.20
C ALA A 161 1.30 3.31 -7.56
N SER A 162 1.31 1.99 -7.59
CA SER A 162 1.16 1.21 -8.83
C SER A 162 -0.29 0.82 -9.14
N ILE A 163 -1.22 1.09 -8.24
CA ILE A 163 -2.63 0.71 -8.41
C ILE A 163 -3.28 1.56 -9.51
N PRO A 164 -4.04 0.95 -10.44
CA PRO A 164 -4.77 1.69 -11.46
C PRO A 164 -6.09 2.24 -10.90
N TYR A 165 -6.02 3.35 -10.18
CA TYR A 165 -7.16 3.91 -9.46
C TYR A 165 -8.36 4.27 -10.34
N ASN A 166 -8.13 4.54 -11.61
CA ASN A 166 -9.22 4.84 -12.55
C ASN A 166 -9.99 3.61 -13.03
N GLN A 167 -9.48 2.41 -12.73
CA GLN A 167 -10.10 1.16 -13.17
C GLN A 167 -10.80 0.41 -12.03
N ILE A 168 -10.82 1.02 -10.85
CA ILE A 168 -11.50 0.48 -9.68
C ILE A 168 -12.91 1.07 -9.61
N GLY A 169 -13.89 0.24 -9.45
CA GLY A 169 -15.22 0.79 -9.23
C GLY A 169 -16.32 -0.03 -9.75
#